data_86745e7ffc8cbc73ba7bcc4e6b35ab6b
#
_entry.id   86745e7ffc8cbc73ba7bcc4e6b35ab6b
#
_cell.length_a   1.000
_cell.length_b   1.000
_cell.length_c   1.000
_cell.angle_alpha   90.00
_cell.angle_beta   90.00
_cell.angle_gamma   90.00
#
_symmetry.space_group_name_H-M   'P 1'
#
loop_
_entity.id
_entity.type
_entity.pdbx_description
1 polymer ?
#
loop_
_entity_poly.entity_id
_entity_poly.type
_entity_poly.pdbx_seq_one_letter_code
_entity_poly.pdbx_strand_id
1 'polypeptide(L)'
;RRWPPGARARWADRIFDLGHGSRLLGVPANAALVERALLHGDGERYAMTAWCIMPTHVHVVIEPFPTFPLAKVLHSWKSFTAHQINEGEGREGTLWRREYFDRFMRSPEQFEWTVTYVENNPVAAKLVEKPCDWPYSSARWR
;
A
#
# COMPACT_ATOMS: atom_id res chain seq x y z
N ARG A 1 0.28 0.63 16.81
CA ARG A 1 1.21 -0.02 15.88
C ARG A 1 2.28 -0.77 16.66
N ARG A 2 2.06 -2.06 16.82
CA ARG A 2 2.93 -2.91 17.64
C ARG A 2 3.10 -4.25 16.98
N TRP A 3 4.30 -4.81 17.16
CA TRP A 3 4.55 -6.18 16.78
C TRP A 3 3.68 -7.08 17.68
N PRO A 4 2.81 -7.94 17.08
CA PRO A 4 1.88 -8.73 17.87
C PRO A 4 2.59 -9.70 18.81
N PRO A 5 2.11 -9.87 20.06
CA PRO A 5 2.68 -10.84 20.99
C PRO A 5 2.61 -12.24 20.40
N GLY A 6 3.70 -13.00 20.53
CA GLY A 6 3.78 -14.35 19.97
C GLY A 6 3.69 -14.41 18.47
N ALA A 7 3.87 -13.28 17.79
CA ALA A 7 3.75 -13.22 16.36
C ALA A 7 4.83 -14.00 15.67
N ARG A 8 4.42 -14.87 14.77
CA ARG A 8 5.29 -15.38 13.74
C ARG A 8 5.37 -14.33 12.65
N ALA A 9 6.13 -14.59 11.59
CA ALA A 9 6.31 -13.66 10.48
C ALA A 9 5.01 -13.49 9.67
N ARG A 10 4.00 -12.84 10.27
CA ARG A 10 2.68 -12.63 9.64
C ARG A 10 2.52 -11.26 9.02
N TRP A 11 3.30 -10.28 9.46
CA TRP A 11 3.28 -8.95 8.88
C TRP A 11 4.11 -8.95 7.61
N ALA A 12 3.52 -8.50 6.53
CA ALA A 12 4.14 -8.45 5.23
C ALA A 12 4.37 -7.00 4.80
N ASP A 13 5.55 -6.78 4.23
CA ASP A 13 5.96 -5.55 3.58
C ASP A 13 5.78 -5.80 2.07
N ARG A 14 4.94 -5.01 1.42
CA ARG A 14 4.60 -5.23 0.02
C ARG A 14 4.61 -3.94 -0.79
N ILE A 15 5.27 -4.01 -1.96
CA ILE A 15 5.28 -2.92 -2.92
C ILE A 15 4.68 -3.41 -4.22
N PHE A 16 3.76 -2.65 -4.81
CA PHE A 16 3.24 -2.94 -6.14
C PHE A 16 3.20 -1.67 -6.98
N ASP A 17 3.63 -1.81 -8.24
CA ASP A 17 3.91 -0.70 -9.12
C ASP A 17 2.90 -0.58 -10.26
N LEU A 18 2.67 0.66 -10.69
CA LEU A 18 2.02 0.90 -11.97
C LEU A 18 2.92 0.44 -13.11
N GLY A 19 2.32 -0.04 -14.21
CA GLY A 19 3.06 -0.47 -15.37
C GLY A 19 3.47 0.68 -16.27
N HIS A 20 4.46 0.42 -17.13
CA HIS A 20 4.87 1.30 -18.23
C HIS A 20 5.27 2.71 -17.80
N GLY A 21 5.85 2.86 -16.61
CA GLY A 21 6.29 4.16 -16.13
C GLY A 21 5.15 5.13 -15.81
N SER A 22 3.94 4.62 -15.67
CA SER A 22 2.77 5.44 -15.37
C SER A 22 2.91 6.18 -14.04
N ARG A 23 2.36 7.39 -13.98
CA ARG A 23 2.30 8.20 -12.77
C ARG A 23 0.85 8.55 -12.41
N LEU A 24 -0.09 7.71 -12.81
CA LEU A 24 -1.52 7.97 -12.61
C LEU A 24 -1.92 8.11 -11.14
N LEU A 25 -1.15 7.55 -10.21
CA LEU A 25 -1.42 7.72 -8.78
C LEU A 25 -1.03 9.12 -8.27
N GLY A 26 -0.34 9.92 -9.09
CA GLY A 26 -0.13 11.33 -8.80
C GLY A 26 -1.39 12.17 -8.98
N VAL A 27 -2.40 11.63 -9.63
CA VAL A 27 -3.71 12.30 -9.74
C VAL A 27 -4.47 12.07 -8.43
N PRO A 28 -4.84 13.14 -7.70
CA PRO A 28 -5.44 13.00 -6.37
C PRO A 28 -6.66 12.06 -6.31
N ALA A 29 -7.54 12.11 -7.30
CA ALA A 29 -8.71 11.24 -7.32
C ALA A 29 -8.33 9.77 -7.37
N ASN A 30 -7.27 9.44 -8.12
CA ASN A 30 -6.81 8.06 -8.25
C ASN A 30 -6.14 7.58 -6.94
N ALA A 31 -5.31 8.43 -6.33
CA ALA A 31 -4.68 8.11 -5.06
C ALA A 31 -5.73 7.91 -3.95
N ALA A 32 -6.73 8.77 -3.89
CA ALA A 32 -7.81 8.66 -2.92
C ALA A 32 -8.60 7.36 -3.12
N LEU A 33 -8.84 6.98 -4.36
CA LEU A 33 -9.53 5.73 -4.69
C LEU A 33 -8.75 4.52 -4.20
N VAL A 34 -7.45 4.51 -4.45
CA VAL A 34 -6.59 3.41 -3.98
C VAL A 34 -6.58 3.35 -2.46
N GLU A 35 -6.45 4.50 -1.78
CA GLU A 35 -6.46 4.52 -0.31
C GLU A 35 -7.76 3.94 0.24
N ARG A 36 -8.91 4.31 -0.33
CA ARG A 36 -10.19 3.75 0.09
C ARG A 36 -10.23 2.23 -0.11
N ALA A 37 -9.70 1.75 -1.23
CA ALA A 37 -9.65 0.31 -1.50
C ALA A 37 -8.79 -0.44 -0.47
N LEU A 38 -7.64 0.13 -0.12
CA LEU A 38 -6.75 -0.46 0.90
C LEU A 38 -7.43 -0.55 2.26
N LEU A 39 -8.19 0.47 2.63
CA LEU A 39 -8.80 0.55 3.95
C LEU A 39 -10.13 -0.19 4.05
N HIS A 40 -10.75 -0.51 2.92
CA HIS A 40 -12.08 -1.14 2.91
C HIS A 40 -12.12 -2.47 3.66
N GLY A 41 -11.10 -3.29 3.52
CA GLY A 41 -11.05 -4.61 4.17
C GLY A 41 -10.30 -4.61 5.51
N ASP A 42 -9.82 -3.45 5.95
CA ASP A 42 -9.08 -3.37 7.22
C ASP A 42 -9.97 -3.77 8.39
N GLY A 43 -9.47 -4.68 9.22
CA GLY A 43 -10.22 -5.21 10.35
C GLY A 43 -11.09 -6.41 10.02
N GLU A 44 -11.32 -6.72 8.74
CA GLU A 44 -12.15 -7.85 8.31
C GLU A 44 -11.36 -8.91 7.59
N ARG A 45 -10.46 -8.51 6.70
CA ARG A 45 -9.67 -9.41 5.86
C ARG A 45 -8.19 -9.38 6.20
N TYR A 46 -7.76 -8.28 6.77
CA TYR A 46 -6.38 -8.03 7.13
C TYR A 46 -6.32 -6.90 8.15
N ALA A 47 -5.15 -6.73 8.76
CA ALA A 47 -4.86 -5.56 9.57
C ALA A 47 -3.86 -4.70 8.81
N MET A 48 -4.23 -3.46 8.53
CA MET A 48 -3.39 -2.50 7.82
C MET A 48 -2.67 -1.63 8.85
N THR A 49 -1.34 -1.66 8.85
CA THR A 49 -0.56 -0.85 9.79
C THR A 49 -0.03 0.42 9.18
N ALA A 50 0.53 0.32 7.99
CA ALA A 50 1.12 1.47 7.32
C ALA A 50 0.89 1.37 5.83
N TRP A 51 0.76 2.53 5.19
CA TRP A 51 0.65 2.60 3.74
C TRP A 51 1.15 3.94 3.25
N CYS A 52 1.60 3.95 2.01
CA CYS A 52 1.95 5.17 1.31
C CYS A 52 1.66 4.98 -0.17
N ILE A 53 0.85 5.86 -0.73
CA ILE A 53 0.50 5.83 -2.14
C ILE A 53 1.33 6.90 -2.84
N MET A 54 2.35 6.44 -3.55
CA MET A 54 3.25 7.30 -4.32
C MET A 54 2.72 7.43 -5.75
N PRO A 55 3.20 8.42 -6.53
CA PRO A 55 2.70 8.60 -7.90
C PRO A 55 2.83 7.37 -8.79
N THR A 56 3.81 6.50 -8.54
CA THR A 56 4.10 5.35 -9.40
C THR A 56 3.86 3.99 -8.73
N HIS A 57 3.68 3.96 -7.42
CA HIS A 57 3.60 2.70 -6.68
C HIS A 57 2.90 2.87 -5.35
N VAL A 58 2.55 1.74 -4.75
CA VAL A 58 1.94 1.67 -3.42
C VAL A 58 2.81 0.79 -2.54
N HIS A 59 3.06 1.24 -1.32
CA HIS A 59 3.81 0.46 -0.33
C HIS A 59 2.92 0.27 0.89
N VAL A 60 2.77 -0.98 1.35
CA VAL A 60 1.90 -1.30 2.48
C VAL A 60 2.62 -2.22 3.47
N VAL A 61 2.23 -2.11 4.73
CA VAL A 61 2.57 -3.07 5.80
C VAL A 61 1.26 -3.66 6.29
N ILE A 62 1.08 -4.95 6.11
CA ILE A 62 -0.20 -5.62 6.25
C ILE A 62 -0.04 -7.00 6.91
N GLU A 63 -1.01 -7.38 7.76
CA GLU A 63 -1.15 -8.74 8.24
C GLU A 63 -2.43 -9.32 7.65
N PRO A 64 -2.35 -10.26 6.68
CA PRO A 64 -3.56 -10.90 6.19
C PRO A 64 -4.12 -11.84 7.24
N PHE A 65 -5.46 -11.91 7.34
CA PHE A 65 -6.10 -12.85 8.25
C PHE A 65 -6.13 -14.25 7.62
N PRO A 66 -6.23 -15.32 8.43
CA PRO A 66 -6.02 -16.68 7.94
C PRO A 66 -6.86 -17.10 6.74
N THR A 67 -8.09 -16.61 6.64
CA THR A 67 -8.99 -16.99 5.53
C THR A 67 -8.84 -16.08 4.30
N PHE A 68 -7.93 -15.12 4.35
CA PHE A 68 -7.73 -14.16 3.27
C PHE A 68 -6.26 -14.15 2.85
N PRO A 69 -5.83 -15.11 2.00
CA PRO A 69 -4.44 -15.16 1.54
C PRO A 69 -4.00 -13.84 0.92
N LEU A 70 -2.76 -13.45 1.18
CA LEU A 70 -2.21 -12.19 0.71
C LEU A 70 -2.36 -12.02 -0.80
N ALA A 71 -2.15 -13.08 -1.57
CA ALA A 71 -2.29 -13.04 -3.02
C ALA A 71 -3.71 -12.64 -3.45
N LYS A 72 -4.72 -13.13 -2.74
CA LYS A 72 -6.12 -12.79 -3.04
C LYS A 72 -6.46 -11.36 -2.64
N VAL A 73 -5.93 -10.90 -1.51
CA VAL A 73 -6.10 -9.51 -1.07
C VAL A 73 -5.52 -8.57 -2.13
N LEU A 74 -4.29 -8.84 -2.57
CA LEU A 74 -3.63 -8.01 -3.57
C LEU A 74 -4.37 -8.04 -4.91
N HIS A 75 -4.83 -9.21 -5.33
CA HIS A 75 -5.62 -9.35 -6.56
C HIS A 75 -6.89 -8.50 -6.50
N SER A 76 -7.58 -8.53 -5.38
CA SER A 76 -8.81 -7.75 -5.18
C SER A 76 -8.53 -6.25 -5.30
N TRP A 77 -7.47 -5.76 -4.64
CA TRP A 77 -7.08 -4.35 -4.75
C TRP A 77 -6.77 -3.96 -6.19
N LYS A 78 -5.93 -4.75 -6.86
CA LYS A 78 -5.50 -4.44 -8.23
C LYS A 78 -6.67 -4.47 -9.21
N SER A 79 -7.53 -5.47 -9.09
CA SER A 79 -8.67 -5.61 -9.99
C SER A 79 -9.65 -4.45 -9.85
N PHE A 80 -10.03 -4.13 -8.61
CA PHE A 80 -10.98 -3.05 -8.34
C PHE A 80 -10.41 -1.70 -8.77
N THR A 81 -9.18 -1.38 -8.35
CA THR A 81 -8.59 -0.08 -8.64
C THR A 81 -8.30 0.10 -10.14
N ALA A 82 -7.84 -0.97 -10.82
CA ALA A 82 -7.60 -0.89 -12.26
C ALA A 82 -8.88 -0.59 -13.01
N HIS A 83 -9.98 -1.27 -12.65
CA HIS A 83 -11.27 -1.03 -13.29
C HIS A 83 -11.71 0.42 -13.10
N GLN A 84 -11.67 0.91 -11.87
CA GLN A 84 -12.15 2.26 -11.55
C GLN A 84 -11.26 3.35 -12.16
N ILE A 85 -9.95 3.19 -12.08
CA ILE A 85 -9.02 4.18 -12.62
C ILE A 85 -9.09 4.20 -14.15
N ASN A 86 -9.14 3.04 -14.78
CA ASN A 86 -9.26 2.98 -16.25
C ASN A 86 -10.54 3.63 -16.71
N GLU A 87 -11.65 3.38 -16.01
CA GLU A 87 -12.92 4.00 -16.36
C GLU A 87 -12.86 5.52 -16.22
N GLY A 88 -12.33 6.02 -15.11
CA GLY A 88 -12.21 7.46 -14.86
C GLY A 88 -11.25 8.17 -15.80
N GLU A 89 -10.20 7.49 -16.25
CA GLU A 89 -9.18 8.06 -17.14
C GLU A 89 -9.48 7.80 -18.62
N GLY A 90 -10.56 7.09 -18.93
CA GLY A 90 -10.90 6.75 -20.30
C GLY A 90 -9.86 5.85 -20.97
N ARG A 91 -9.25 4.94 -20.22
CA ARG A 91 -8.21 4.07 -20.74
C ARG A 91 -8.57 2.60 -20.58
N GLU A 92 -7.89 1.75 -21.33
CA GLU A 92 -8.10 0.31 -21.32
C GLU A 92 -6.75 -0.39 -21.05
N GLY A 93 -6.83 -1.69 -20.70
CA GLY A 93 -5.66 -2.52 -20.56
C GLY A 93 -5.10 -2.55 -19.16
N THR A 94 -3.92 -3.13 -19.02
CA THR A 94 -3.27 -3.39 -17.75
C THR A 94 -2.81 -2.09 -17.10
N LEU A 95 -3.16 -1.90 -15.84
CA LEU A 95 -2.72 -0.77 -15.04
C LEU A 95 -1.51 -1.12 -14.19
N TRP A 96 -1.58 -2.24 -13.49
CA TRP A 96 -0.56 -2.65 -12.53
C TRP A 96 0.44 -3.61 -13.15
N ARG A 97 1.70 -3.53 -12.72
CA ARG A 97 2.69 -4.53 -13.11
C ARG A 97 2.32 -5.86 -12.48
N ARG A 98 2.68 -6.94 -13.17
CA ARG A 98 2.45 -8.29 -12.65
C ARG A 98 3.39 -8.59 -11.49
N GLU A 99 4.64 -8.15 -11.60
CA GLU A 99 5.65 -8.35 -10.58
C GLU A 99 5.38 -7.46 -9.38
N TYR A 100 5.74 -7.96 -8.21
CA TYR A 100 5.65 -7.23 -6.97
C TYR A 100 6.77 -7.69 -6.04
N PHE A 101 7.10 -6.82 -5.09
CA PHE A 101 8.05 -7.15 -4.03
C PHE A 101 7.24 -7.39 -2.76
N ASP A 102 7.56 -8.49 -2.04
CA ASP A 102 6.99 -8.73 -0.73
C ASP A 102 8.01 -9.42 0.17
N ARG A 103 7.85 -9.19 1.46
CA ARG A 103 8.72 -9.77 2.47
C ARG A 103 7.94 -9.88 3.77
N PHE A 104 8.05 -11.02 4.44
CA PHE A 104 7.53 -11.16 5.79
C PHE A 104 8.57 -10.66 6.78
N MET A 105 8.15 -9.78 7.68
CA MET A 105 9.03 -9.22 8.69
C MET A 105 9.23 -10.22 9.83
N ARG A 106 10.45 -10.30 10.35
CA ARG A 106 10.85 -11.35 11.28
C ARG A 106 11.15 -10.86 12.68
N SER A 107 11.11 -9.56 12.92
CA SER A 107 11.42 -8.99 14.22
C SER A 107 10.64 -7.69 14.44
N PRO A 108 10.40 -7.31 15.71
CA PRO A 108 9.81 -6.03 16.03
C PRO A 108 10.61 -4.85 15.48
N GLU A 109 11.94 -4.95 15.48
CA GLU A 109 12.84 -3.91 14.98
C GLU A 109 12.66 -3.73 13.47
N GLN A 110 12.58 -4.84 12.73
CA GLN A 110 12.34 -4.80 11.29
C GLN A 110 10.98 -4.20 10.98
N PHE A 111 9.96 -4.57 11.76
CA PHE A 111 8.60 -4.04 11.61
C PHE A 111 8.59 -2.52 11.79
N GLU A 112 9.17 -2.02 12.89
CA GLU A 112 9.20 -0.57 13.16
C GLU A 112 10.01 0.19 12.12
N TRP A 113 11.15 -0.37 11.71
CA TRP A 113 11.97 0.23 10.67
C TRP A 113 11.20 0.33 9.35
N THR A 114 10.48 -0.73 9.00
CA THR A 114 9.73 -0.78 7.75
C THR A 114 8.57 0.22 7.76
N VAL A 115 7.84 0.32 8.87
CA VAL A 115 6.76 1.31 8.98
C VAL A 115 7.31 2.72 8.80
N THR A 116 8.43 3.04 9.46
CA THR A 116 9.07 4.34 9.31
C THR A 116 9.50 4.58 7.87
N TYR A 117 10.09 3.57 7.24
CA TYR A 117 10.53 3.66 5.84
C TYR A 117 9.35 3.94 4.90
N VAL A 118 8.25 3.21 5.08
CA VAL A 118 7.04 3.40 4.27
C VAL A 118 6.53 4.84 4.39
N GLU A 119 6.40 5.32 5.61
CA GLU A 119 5.83 6.64 5.86
C GLU A 119 6.78 7.78 5.48
N ASN A 120 8.08 7.51 5.41
CA ASN A 120 9.07 8.50 5.00
C ASN A 120 9.27 8.56 3.48
N ASN A 121 8.64 7.68 2.73
CA ASN A 121 8.81 7.57 1.28
C ASN A 121 8.66 8.91 0.55
N PRO A 122 7.61 9.72 0.81
CA PRO A 122 7.45 10.99 0.12
C PRO A 122 8.53 12.02 0.48
N VAL A 123 9.07 11.94 1.69
CA VAL A 123 10.18 12.82 2.11
C VAL A 123 11.45 12.41 1.38
N ALA A 124 11.76 11.13 1.31
CA ALA A 124 12.93 10.61 0.59
C ALA A 124 12.86 10.95 -0.89
N ALA A 125 11.66 10.99 -1.46
CA ALA A 125 11.43 11.35 -2.85
C ALA A 125 11.40 12.87 -3.07
N LYS A 126 11.57 13.66 -2.01
CA LYS A 126 11.57 15.13 -2.05
C LYS A 126 10.24 15.73 -2.51
N LEU A 127 9.14 15.06 -2.20
CA LEU A 127 7.81 15.55 -2.54
C LEU A 127 7.19 16.38 -1.43
N VAL A 128 7.57 16.11 -0.18
CA VAL A 128 7.15 16.86 1.00
C VAL A 128 8.30 16.94 1.98
N GLU A 129 8.19 17.83 2.97
CA GLU A 129 9.22 17.98 4.00
C GLU A 129 9.04 17.01 5.16
N LYS A 130 7.78 16.72 5.52
CA LYS A 130 7.45 15.83 6.64
C LYS A 130 6.55 14.70 6.17
N PRO A 131 6.66 13.50 6.76
CA PRO A 131 5.78 12.39 6.38
C PRO A 131 4.30 12.73 6.48
N CYS A 132 3.89 13.45 7.52
CA CYS A 132 2.48 13.79 7.73
C CYS A 132 1.91 14.79 6.71
N ASP A 133 2.77 15.41 5.91
CA ASP A 133 2.34 16.33 4.85
C ASP A 133 1.86 15.61 3.60
N TRP A 134 2.16 14.31 3.48
CA TRP A 134 1.71 13.53 2.32
C TRP A 134 0.27 13.06 2.56
N PRO A 135 -0.70 13.46 1.71
CA PRO A 135 -2.12 13.21 2.01
C PRO A 135 -2.55 11.75 1.91
N TYR A 136 -1.81 10.91 1.17
CA TYR A 136 -2.20 9.52 0.91
C TYR A 136 -1.26 8.54 1.60
N SER A 137 -1.05 8.75 2.88
CA SER A 137 -0.15 7.94 3.71
C SER A 137 -0.72 7.81 5.11
N SER A 138 -0.41 6.70 5.76
CA SER A 138 -0.79 6.46 7.16
C SER A 138 -0.16 7.47 8.11
N ALA A 139 0.96 8.09 7.73
CA ALA A 139 1.64 9.08 8.57
C ALA A 139 0.73 10.25 8.96
N ARG A 140 -0.20 10.61 8.11
CA ARG A 140 -1.10 11.74 8.40
C ARG A 140 -2.13 11.41 9.48
N TRP A 141 -2.29 10.13 9.82
CA TRP A 141 -3.24 9.67 10.83
C TRP A 141 -2.60 9.48 12.21
N ARG A 142 -1.32 9.79 12.35
CA ARG A 142 -0.55 9.61 13.58
C ARG A 142 -0.66 10.82 14.49
#